data_ddb2fb4113429d08fbc9565a7fb69baf
#
_entry.id   ddb2fb4113429d08fbc9565a7fb69baf
#
_cell.length_a   1.000
_cell.length_b   1.000
_cell.length_c   1.000
_cell.angle_alpha   90.00
_cell.angle_beta   90.00
_cell.angle_gamma   90.00
#
_symmetry.space_group_name_H-M   'P 1'
#
loop_
_entity.id
_entity.type
_entity.pdbx_description
1 polymer ?
#
loop_
_entity_poly.entity_id
_entity_poly.type
_entity_poly.pdbx_seq_one_letter_code
_entity_poly.pdbx_strand_id
1 'polypeptide(L)'
;MPQSLTKILVHIVFSTKHRADLITPEVEPNLHAYLGGICRELDSPLVAVNGTPNHIHMLVNLGRTVSVSDLLLNVKRDSSKWMKTKSSNFSDFHWQDGYGAFSISESAVPRLQDYIANQKERHAALTFEDELRALCRKYNVTLDERYSWS
;
A
#
# COMPACT_ATOMS: atom_id res chain seq x y z
N MET A 1 -16.86 15.41 27.74
CA MET A 1 -16.73 14.16 26.96
C MET A 1 -15.32 13.62 27.11
N PRO A 2 -15.18 12.36 27.47
CA PRO A 2 -13.85 11.76 27.42
C PRO A 2 -13.33 11.76 25.99
N GLN A 3 -12.03 11.90 25.85
CA GLN A 3 -11.36 11.97 24.55
C GLN A 3 -10.41 10.79 24.41
N SER A 4 -10.52 10.05 23.29
CA SER A 4 -9.59 8.98 22.97
C SER A 4 -8.50 9.55 22.05
N LEU A 5 -7.26 9.44 22.48
CA LEU A 5 -6.13 9.99 21.76
C LEU A 5 -5.29 8.82 21.21
N THR A 6 -5.31 8.65 19.90
CA THR A 6 -4.58 7.55 19.25
C THR A 6 -3.77 8.07 18.09
N LYS A 7 -2.59 7.46 17.88
CA LYS A 7 -1.82 7.63 16.66
C LYS A 7 -1.14 6.31 16.38
N ILE A 8 -1.63 5.60 15.37
CA ILE A 8 -1.15 4.26 15.02
C ILE A 8 -0.72 4.29 13.56
N LEU A 9 0.58 4.44 13.36
CA LEU A 9 1.15 4.54 12.02
C LEU A 9 1.49 3.15 11.50
N VAL A 10 1.05 2.85 10.28
CA VAL A 10 1.26 1.56 9.63
C VAL A 10 1.79 1.80 8.23
N HIS A 11 2.92 1.16 7.92
CA HIS A 11 3.44 1.09 6.56
C HIS A 11 2.86 -0.13 5.88
N ILE A 12 2.09 0.08 4.82
CA ILE A 12 1.36 -0.97 4.11
C ILE A 12 1.92 -1.10 2.70
N VAL A 13 2.16 -2.34 2.27
CA VAL A 13 2.64 -2.63 0.91
C VAL A 13 1.80 -3.74 0.29
N PHE A 14 1.44 -3.58 -0.97
CA PHE A 14 0.71 -4.60 -1.72
C PHE A 14 0.99 -4.45 -3.22
N SER A 15 0.85 -5.54 -3.94
CA SER A 15 1.20 -5.59 -5.35
C SER A 15 0.01 -5.93 -6.24
N THR A 16 0.16 -5.68 -7.52
CA THR A 16 -0.73 -6.22 -8.55
C THR A 16 -0.60 -7.74 -8.61
N LYS A 17 -1.62 -8.41 -9.14
CA LYS A 17 -1.61 -9.85 -9.34
C LYS A 17 -0.41 -10.23 -10.21
N HIS A 18 0.38 -11.19 -9.76
CA HIS A 18 1.61 -11.66 -10.41
C HIS A 18 2.65 -10.55 -10.63
N ARG A 19 2.55 -9.42 -9.91
CA ARG A 19 3.45 -8.26 -10.09
C ARG A 19 3.45 -7.76 -11.54
N ALA A 20 2.32 -7.87 -12.23
CA ALA A 20 2.17 -7.34 -13.58
C ALA A 20 2.22 -5.81 -13.56
N ASP A 21 2.89 -5.23 -14.55
CA ASP A 21 3.03 -3.77 -14.67
C ASP A 21 1.73 -3.15 -15.19
N LEU A 22 0.73 -3.01 -14.33
CA LEU A 22 -0.61 -2.56 -14.69
C LEU A 22 -0.88 -1.08 -14.39
N ILE A 23 -0.12 -0.48 -13.47
CA ILE A 23 -0.32 0.92 -13.07
C ILE A 23 0.52 1.79 -13.99
N THR A 24 -0.12 2.37 -15.01
CA THR A 24 0.58 3.23 -15.97
C THR A 24 0.88 4.60 -15.35
N PRO A 25 1.91 5.31 -15.85
CA PRO A 25 2.20 6.66 -15.37
C PRO A 25 1.01 7.62 -15.49
N GLU A 26 0.16 7.44 -16.49
CA GLU A 26 -0.99 8.30 -16.73
C GLU A 26 -2.06 8.14 -15.65
N VAL A 27 -2.30 6.92 -15.17
CA VAL A 27 -3.34 6.64 -14.16
C VAL A 27 -2.82 6.80 -12.74
N GLU A 28 -1.51 6.72 -12.53
CA GLU A 28 -0.90 6.65 -11.19
C GLU A 28 -1.33 7.80 -10.28
N PRO A 29 -1.21 9.09 -10.67
CA PRO A 29 -1.58 10.17 -9.75
C PRO A 29 -3.04 10.11 -9.32
N ASN A 30 -3.94 9.75 -10.23
CA ASN A 30 -5.35 9.64 -9.93
C ASN A 30 -5.65 8.43 -9.04
N LEU A 31 -4.93 7.32 -9.25
CA LEU A 31 -5.05 6.15 -8.38
C LEU A 31 -4.61 6.50 -6.96
N HIS A 32 -3.47 7.17 -6.80
CA HIS A 32 -2.98 7.57 -5.47
C HIS A 32 -3.98 8.48 -4.77
N ALA A 33 -4.57 9.44 -5.49
CA ALA A 33 -5.59 10.32 -4.94
C ALA A 33 -6.84 9.54 -4.52
N TYR A 34 -7.24 8.55 -5.32
CA TYR A 34 -8.40 7.72 -5.01
C TYR A 34 -8.17 6.86 -3.76
N LEU A 35 -6.97 6.29 -3.63
CA LEU A 35 -6.58 5.55 -2.42
C LEU A 35 -6.66 6.45 -1.18
N GLY A 36 -6.18 7.68 -1.30
CA GLY A 36 -6.28 8.66 -0.22
C GLY A 36 -7.72 8.95 0.18
N GLY A 37 -8.62 9.03 -0.79
CA GLY A 37 -10.05 9.24 -0.53
C GLY A 37 -10.69 8.08 0.24
N ILE A 38 -10.38 6.84 -0.15
CA ILE A 38 -10.88 5.65 0.55
C ILE A 38 -10.40 5.64 2.00
N CYS A 39 -9.12 5.88 2.19
CA CYS A 39 -8.52 5.90 3.53
C CYS A 39 -9.14 6.98 4.41
N ARG A 40 -9.38 8.17 3.85
CA ARG A 40 -9.99 9.28 4.58
C ARG A 40 -11.39 8.92 5.04
N GLU A 41 -12.19 8.29 4.19
CA GLU A 41 -13.54 7.87 4.54
C GLU A 41 -13.57 6.81 5.64
N LEU A 42 -12.49 6.03 5.77
CA LEU A 42 -12.33 5.05 6.84
C LEU A 42 -11.57 5.63 8.05
N ASP A 43 -11.53 6.94 8.16
CA ASP A 43 -10.90 7.64 9.29
C ASP A 43 -9.43 7.27 9.46
N SER A 44 -8.78 6.93 8.36
CA SER A 44 -7.40 6.42 8.33
C SER A 44 -6.59 7.18 7.28
N PRO A 45 -6.33 8.50 7.49
CA PRO A 45 -5.74 9.33 6.45
C PRO A 45 -4.34 8.88 6.06
N LEU A 46 -4.03 9.02 4.78
CA LEU A 46 -2.69 8.78 4.25
C LEU A 46 -1.74 9.89 4.67
N VAL A 47 -0.57 9.50 5.17
CA VAL A 47 0.56 10.40 5.43
C VAL A 47 1.47 10.44 4.20
N ALA A 48 1.59 9.32 3.49
CA ALA A 48 2.37 9.22 2.26
C ALA A 48 1.84 8.08 1.40
N VAL A 49 1.97 8.22 0.08
CA VAL A 49 1.66 7.17 -0.88
C VAL A 49 2.56 7.32 -2.10
N ASN A 50 3.07 6.22 -2.59
CA ASN A 50 3.79 6.14 -3.85
C ASN A 50 3.91 4.67 -4.25
N GLY A 51 4.51 4.42 -5.38
CA GLY A 51 4.71 3.05 -5.85
C GLY A 51 5.37 3.02 -7.21
N THR A 52 5.25 1.86 -7.83
CA THR A 52 5.76 1.57 -9.16
C THR A 52 4.61 0.99 -9.98
N PRO A 53 4.82 0.62 -11.25
CA PRO A 53 3.75 0.00 -12.04
C PRO A 53 3.14 -1.27 -11.45
N ASN A 54 3.81 -1.94 -10.51
CA ASN A 54 3.34 -3.23 -9.98
C ASN A 54 3.08 -3.27 -8.48
N HIS A 55 3.28 -2.18 -7.74
CA HIS A 55 2.98 -2.20 -6.29
C HIS A 55 2.80 -0.81 -5.71
N ILE A 56 2.24 -0.77 -4.51
CA ILE A 56 1.89 0.45 -3.77
C ILE A 56 2.51 0.39 -2.37
N HIS A 57 3.03 1.53 -1.93
CA HIS A 57 3.39 1.79 -0.54
C HIS A 57 2.48 2.86 0.03
N MET A 58 1.90 2.61 1.19
CA MET A 58 1.10 3.61 1.92
C MET A 58 1.62 3.73 3.34
N LEU A 59 1.73 4.96 3.83
CA LEU A 59 1.88 5.22 5.27
C LEU A 59 0.57 5.80 5.76
N VAL A 60 -0.08 5.10 6.68
CA VAL A 60 -1.45 5.39 7.11
C VAL A 60 -1.45 5.68 8.60
N ASN A 61 -2.23 6.68 9.02
CA ASN A 61 -2.59 6.87 10.42
C ASN A 61 -3.90 6.12 10.65
N LEU A 62 -3.80 4.91 11.19
CA LEU A 62 -4.94 3.99 11.27
C LEU A 62 -6.00 4.49 12.25
N GLY A 63 -7.25 4.54 11.81
CA GLY A 63 -8.38 4.92 12.64
C GLY A 63 -8.57 3.95 13.81
N ARG A 64 -8.96 4.46 14.97
CA ARG A 64 -9.01 3.67 16.20
C ARG A 64 -10.05 2.54 16.18
N THR A 65 -11.02 2.59 15.27
CA THR A 65 -12.06 1.56 15.14
C THR A 65 -11.91 0.72 13.86
N VAL A 66 -10.81 0.88 13.14
CA VAL A 66 -10.58 0.21 11.85
C VAL A 66 -9.45 -0.79 12.00
N SER A 67 -9.66 -2.03 11.57
CA SER A 67 -8.58 -3.00 11.50
C SER A 67 -7.79 -2.83 10.20
N VAL A 68 -6.54 -3.29 10.18
CA VAL A 68 -5.72 -3.28 8.96
C VAL A 68 -6.42 -4.10 7.86
N SER A 69 -6.96 -5.26 8.21
CA SER A 69 -7.61 -6.12 7.20
C SER A 69 -8.86 -5.47 6.60
N ASP A 70 -9.66 -4.77 7.39
CA ASP A 70 -10.83 -4.05 6.87
C ASP A 70 -10.42 -2.89 5.97
N LEU A 71 -9.37 -2.17 6.35
CA LEU A 71 -8.84 -1.09 5.52
C LEU A 71 -8.41 -1.63 4.15
N LEU A 72 -7.62 -2.70 4.15
CA LEU A 72 -7.12 -3.29 2.90
C LEU A 72 -8.23 -3.90 2.06
N LEU A 73 -9.24 -4.50 2.70
CA LEU A 73 -10.40 -5.01 1.98
C LEU A 73 -11.08 -3.90 1.17
N ASN A 74 -11.35 -2.77 1.80
CA ASN A 74 -11.99 -1.62 1.14
C ASN A 74 -11.07 -0.99 0.09
N VAL A 75 -9.80 -0.79 0.44
CA VAL A 75 -8.81 -0.19 -0.48
C VAL A 75 -8.70 -1.02 -1.75
N LYS A 76 -8.52 -2.32 -1.63
CA LYS A 76 -8.33 -3.18 -2.80
C LYS A 76 -9.61 -3.32 -3.63
N ARG A 77 -10.74 -3.56 -2.98
CA ARG A 77 -12.02 -3.73 -3.67
C ARG A 77 -12.39 -2.48 -4.47
N ASP A 78 -12.38 -1.34 -3.80
CA ASP A 78 -12.88 -0.11 -4.41
C ASP A 78 -11.90 0.43 -5.45
N SER A 79 -10.59 0.35 -5.23
CA SER A 79 -9.61 0.80 -6.21
C SER A 79 -9.58 -0.12 -7.44
N SER A 80 -9.81 -1.42 -7.27
CA SER A 80 -9.91 -2.35 -8.40
C SER A 80 -11.09 -2.00 -9.29
N LYS A 81 -12.25 -1.73 -8.70
CA LYS A 81 -13.44 -1.30 -9.45
C LYS A 81 -13.19 0.02 -10.16
N TRP A 82 -12.56 0.96 -9.46
CA TRP A 82 -12.25 2.28 -10.02
C TRP A 82 -11.32 2.15 -11.23
N MET A 83 -10.26 1.35 -11.12
CA MET A 83 -9.32 1.12 -12.23
C MET A 83 -10.05 0.63 -13.48
N LYS A 84 -10.96 -0.32 -13.30
CA LYS A 84 -11.71 -0.90 -14.42
C LYS A 84 -12.59 0.11 -15.15
N THR A 85 -12.95 1.23 -14.50
CA THR A 85 -13.74 2.29 -15.15
C THR A 85 -12.89 3.25 -15.98
N LYS A 86 -11.55 3.21 -15.86
CA LYS A 86 -10.67 4.22 -16.46
C LYS A 86 -10.26 3.89 -17.88
N SER A 87 -10.19 2.62 -18.24
CA SER A 87 -9.84 2.20 -19.60
C SER A 87 -10.17 0.73 -19.76
N SER A 88 -10.46 0.30 -21.00
CA SER A 88 -10.59 -1.11 -21.32
C SER A 88 -9.30 -1.89 -21.06
N ASN A 89 -8.14 -1.20 -21.06
CA ASN A 89 -6.86 -1.81 -20.77
C ASN A 89 -6.78 -2.33 -19.31
N PHE A 90 -7.64 -1.85 -18.41
CA PHE A 90 -7.69 -2.26 -17.03
C PHE A 90 -8.83 -3.22 -16.71
N SER A 91 -9.47 -3.81 -17.73
CA SER A 91 -10.62 -4.69 -17.53
C SER A 91 -10.29 -5.92 -16.66
N ASP A 92 -9.05 -6.40 -16.72
CA ASP A 92 -8.55 -7.54 -15.96
C ASP A 92 -7.70 -7.13 -14.75
N PHE A 93 -7.80 -5.88 -14.32
CA PHE A 93 -7.01 -5.39 -13.19
C PHE A 93 -7.36 -6.15 -11.92
N HIS A 94 -6.34 -6.69 -11.25
CA HIS A 94 -6.48 -7.37 -9.96
C HIS A 94 -5.28 -7.08 -9.08
N TRP A 95 -5.53 -6.89 -7.78
CA TRP A 95 -4.48 -6.91 -6.77
C TRP A 95 -4.14 -8.34 -6.39
N GLN A 96 -2.88 -8.57 -6.03
CA GLN A 96 -2.46 -9.84 -5.43
C GLN A 96 -3.15 -10.00 -4.07
N ASP A 97 -3.57 -11.21 -3.72
CA ASP A 97 -4.08 -11.49 -2.39
C ASP A 97 -2.97 -11.28 -1.35
N GLY A 98 -3.34 -10.79 -0.18
CA GLY A 98 -2.37 -10.51 0.86
C GLY A 98 -1.77 -9.10 0.78
N TYR A 99 -0.97 -8.78 1.78
CA TYR A 99 -0.32 -7.48 1.92
C TYR A 99 0.75 -7.58 3.01
N GLY A 100 1.69 -6.62 3.03
CA GLY A 100 2.56 -6.39 4.17
C GLY A 100 2.06 -5.19 4.96
N ALA A 101 2.10 -5.27 6.29
CA ALA A 101 1.74 -4.16 7.16
C ALA A 101 2.69 -4.15 8.36
N PHE A 102 3.37 -3.03 8.59
CA PHE A 102 4.42 -2.92 9.58
C PHE A 102 4.23 -1.66 10.40
N SER A 103 4.40 -1.77 11.72
CA SER A 103 4.25 -0.63 12.62
C SER A 103 5.41 0.35 12.48
N ILE A 104 5.10 1.64 12.57
CA ILE A 104 6.08 2.71 12.43
C ILE A 104 5.98 3.63 13.63
N SER A 105 7.13 4.00 14.21
CA SER A 105 7.17 5.02 15.25
C SER A 105 7.06 6.41 14.65
N GLU A 106 6.53 7.37 15.42
CA GLU A 106 6.42 8.76 14.99
C GLU A 106 7.76 9.32 14.54
N SER A 107 8.83 8.99 15.24
CA SER A 107 10.18 9.49 14.92
C SER A 107 10.72 8.96 13.60
N ALA A 108 10.18 7.86 13.08
CA ALA A 108 10.62 7.27 11.82
C ALA A 108 9.87 7.85 10.60
N VAL A 109 8.85 8.69 10.81
CA VAL A 109 8.02 9.20 9.72
C VAL A 109 8.83 9.93 8.64
N PRO A 110 9.73 10.89 8.95
CA PRO A 110 10.45 11.59 7.88
C PRO A 110 11.28 10.64 7.01
N ARG A 111 11.95 9.66 7.63
CA ARG A 111 12.76 8.68 6.90
C ARG A 111 11.89 7.80 6.02
N LEU A 112 10.73 7.38 6.52
CA LEU A 112 9.83 6.55 5.74
C LEU A 112 9.17 7.34 4.61
N GLN A 113 8.85 8.62 4.82
CA GLN A 113 8.34 9.48 3.76
C GLN A 113 9.35 9.57 2.60
N ASP A 114 10.64 9.75 2.91
CA ASP A 114 11.69 9.76 1.89
C ASP A 114 11.80 8.42 1.18
N TYR A 115 11.73 7.33 1.95
CA TYR A 115 11.76 5.98 1.39
C TYR A 115 10.62 5.77 0.39
N ILE A 116 9.41 6.17 0.76
CA ILE A 116 8.23 6.03 -0.10
C ILE A 116 8.34 6.95 -1.32
N ALA A 117 8.81 8.17 -1.16
CA ALA A 117 8.99 9.11 -2.26
C ALA A 117 9.97 8.62 -3.32
N ASN A 118 10.94 7.79 -2.93
CA ASN A 118 12.01 7.32 -3.81
C ASN A 118 11.78 5.90 -4.37
N GLN A 119 10.53 5.44 -4.40
CA GLN A 119 10.23 4.07 -4.82
C GLN A 119 10.65 3.76 -6.26
N LYS A 120 10.48 4.71 -7.18
CA LYS A 120 10.83 4.48 -8.58
C LYS A 120 12.33 4.31 -8.77
N GLU A 121 13.14 5.13 -8.11
CA GLU A 121 14.60 5.02 -8.17
C GLU A 121 15.06 3.72 -7.51
N ARG A 122 14.46 3.35 -6.38
CA ARG A 122 14.81 2.12 -5.67
C ARG A 122 14.55 0.90 -6.53
N HIS A 123 13.42 0.87 -7.24
CA HIS A 123 13.03 -0.27 -8.05
C HIS A 123 13.64 -0.28 -9.47
N ALA A 124 14.49 0.68 -9.78
CA ALA A 124 15.37 0.55 -10.94
C ALA A 124 16.38 -0.60 -10.76
N ALA A 125 16.66 -1.01 -9.51
CA ALA A 125 17.66 -2.05 -9.22
C ALA A 125 17.16 -3.15 -8.26
N LEU A 126 15.93 -3.08 -7.76
CA LEU A 126 15.42 -3.99 -6.73
C LEU A 126 13.99 -4.40 -7.07
N THR A 127 13.69 -5.70 -7.03
CA THR A 127 12.34 -6.20 -7.26
C THR A 127 11.45 -5.98 -6.03
N PHE A 128 10.12 -5.98 -6.24
CA PHE A 128 9.17 -5.92 -5.13
C PHE A 128 9.36 -7.12 -4.19
N GLU A 129 9.57 -8.30 -4.74
CA GLU A 129 9.77 -9.51 -3.94
C GLU A 129 10.96 -9.36 -2.99
N ASP A 130 12.08 -8.85 -3.50
CA ASP A 130 13.28 -8.62 -2.68
C ASP A 130 13.03 -7.55 -1.62
N GLU A 131 12.29 -6.50 -1.97
CA GLU A 131 11.92 -5.46 -1.01
C GLU A 131 11.04 -6.03 0.11
N LEU A 132 10.05 -6.84 -0.23
CA LEU A 132 9.17 -7.44 0.78
C LEU A 132 9.94 -8.41 1.68
N ARG A 133 10.85 -9.19 1.11
CA ARG A 133 11.74 -10.06 1.89
C ARG A 133 12.56 -9.24 2.92
N ALA A 134 13.09 -8.11 2.48
CA ALA A 134 13.88 -7.23 3.37
C ALA A 134 13.02 -6.64 4.48
N LEU A 135 11.80 -6.21 4.17
CA LEU A 135 10.86 -5.69 5.16
C LEU A 135 10.49 -6.77 6.19
N CYS A 136 10.20 -7.97 5.74
CA CYS A 136 9.87 -9.08 6.63
C CYS A 136 11.03 -9.42 7.57
N ARG A 137 12.27 -9.39 7.07
CA ARG A 137 13.46 -9.60 7.91
C ARG A 137 13.59 -8.48 8.94
N LYS A 138 13.42 -7.23 8.51
CA LYS A 138 13.54 -6.07 9.39
C LYS A 138 12.55 -6.12 10.56
N TYR A 139 11.33 -6.56 10.29
CA TYR A 139 10.26 -6.59 11.31
C TYR A 139 10.06 -7.95 11.94
N ASN A 140 10.95 -8.91 11.64
CA ASN A 140 10.90 -10.26 12.20
C ASN A 140 9.58 -10.97 11.90
N VAL A 141 9.10 -10.85 10.68
CA VAL A 141 7.90 -11.52 10.17
C VAL A 141 8.35 -12.66 9.27
N THR A 142 7.81 -13.87 9.53
CA THR A 142 8.11 -15.04 8.69
C THR A 142 7.34 -14.96 7.38
N LEU A 143 8.07 -15.03 6.26
CA LEU A 143 7.49 -15.03 4.92
C LEU A 143 7.53 -16.46 4.36
N ASP A 144 6.34 -17.04 4.13
CA ASP A 144 6.25 -18.36 3.50
C ASP A 144 6.15 -18.16 1.98
N GLU A 145 7.26 -18.34 1.29
CA GLU A 145 7.36 -18.06 -0.14
C GLU A 145 6.53 -19.02 -1.00
N ARG A 146 6.09 -20.15 -0.47
CA ARG A 146 5.21 -21.06 -1.20
C ARG A 146 3.86 -20.42 -1.54
N TYR A 147 3.40 -19.48 -0.71
CA TYR A 147 2.07 -18.87 -0.83
C TYR A 147 2.10 -17.39 -1.18
N SER A 148 3.28 -16.75 -1.17
CA SER A 148 3.37 -15.29 -1.26
C SER A 148 3.25 -14.74 -2.69
N TRP A 149 3.51 -15.60 -3.68
CA TRP A 149 3.65 -15.12 -5.07
C TRP A 149 2.60 -15.72 -6.02
N SER A 150 1.73 -16.53 -5.52
CA SER A 150 0.68 -17.20 -6.32
C SER A 150 -0.42 -16.25 -6.80
#